data_4716d738187dc0492f5be880044f3dec
#
_entry.id   4716d738187dc0492f5be880044f3dec
#
_cell.length_a   1.000
_cell.length_b   1.000
_cell.length_c   1.000
_cell.angle_alpha   90.00
_cell.angle_beta   90.00
_cell.angle_gamma   90.00
#
_symmetry.space_group_name_H-M   'P 1'
#
loop_
_entity.id
_entity.type
_entity.pdbx_description
1 polymer ?
#
loop_
_entity_poly.entity_id
_entity_poly.type
_entity_poly.pdbx_seq_one_letter_code
_entity_poly.pdbx_strand_id
1 'polypeptide(L)'
;MGLFEMVAMAFIMPKVLANLPATVPAGHAAPPAAVMDGVMVVMFLVFGVIFVIMPAVWTYFYSSRHVKLTCEWRDPQPGWTDRCPLPVLALCLWAWFSVPMMLLMPIAGHCVAPFFGMFLTGVPAVLFYLVLAVLWVCASWLLYRLDGRGWWLMLIALLVGTASTLVTFSQCSMLEMYRLMDYPDAQIEQIKKSGLLEGNGLIWIMMFSMVVFLGYLLFIKKYFRRT
;
A
#
# COMPACT_ATOMS: atom_id res chain seq x y z
N MET A 1 -2.33 1.22 -8.98
CA MET A 1 -1.40 0.99 -7.87
C MET A 1 -0.44 -0.17 -8.17
N GLY A 2 -0.88 -1.37 -8.48
CA GLY A 2 0.00 -2.53 -8.68
C GLY A 2 1.16 -2.34 -9.67
N LEU A 3 0.96 -1.59 -10.76
CA LEU A 3 2.00 -1.35 -11.76
C LEU A 3 3.10 -0.42 -11.22
N PHE A 4 2.74 0.55 -10.38
CA PHE A 4 3.70 1.42 -9.72
C PHE A 4 4.50 0.68 -8.64
N GLU A 5 3.85 -0.15 -7.84
CA GLU A 5 4.50 -1.01 -6.84
C GLU A 5 5.47 -1.98 -7.52
N MET A 6 5.08 -2.55 -8.67
CA MET A 6 5.99 -3.38 -9.47
C MET A 6 7.21 -2.61 -9.97
N VAL A 7 7.02 -1.38 -10.48
CA VAL A 7 8.13 -0.54 -10.94
C VAL A 7 9.04 -0.18 -9.76
N ALA A 8 8.47 0.26 -8.62
CA ALA A 8 9.25 0.54 -7.41
C ALA A 8 10.01 -0.69 -6.93
N MET A 9 9.37 -1.86 -6.92
CA MET A 9 9.98 -3.13 -6.55
C MET A 9 11.09 -3.55 -7.52
N ALA A 10 10.93 -3.28 -8.83
CA ALA A 10 11.96 -3.53 -9.85
C ALA A 10 13.25 -2.73 -9.60
N PHE A 11 13.16 -1.53 -9.04
CA PHE A 11 14.32 -0.71 -8.71
C PHE A 11 14.92 -1.04 -7.33
N ILE A 12 14.09 -1.45 -6.37
CA ILE A 12 14.50 -1.69 -4.98
C ILE A 12 15.03 -3.11 -4.81
N MET A 13 14.35 -4.10 -5.39
CA MET A 13 14.66 -5.51 -5.20
C MET A 13 16.08 -5.92 -5.64
N PRO A 14 16.62 -5.45 -6.78
CA PRO A 14 18.00 -5.77 -7.15
C PRO A 14 19.03 -5.32 -6.11
N LYS A 15 18.80 -4.14 -5.49
CA LYS A 15 19.66 -3.60 -4.44
C LYS A 15 19.57 -4.42 -3.14
N VAL A 16 18.37 -4.85 -2.78
CA VAL A 16 18.15 -5.71 -1.61
C VAL A 16 18.82 -7.06 -1.81
N LEU A 17 18.63 -7.68 -2.96
CA LEU A 17 19.19 -9.01 -3.26
C LEU A 17 20.70 -9.00 -3.43
N ALA A 18 21.29 -7.94 -3.99
CA ALA A 18 22.75 -7.80 -4.08
C ALA A 18 23.44 -7.81 -2.70
N ASN A 19 22.71 -7.43 -1.65
CA ASN A 19 23.20 -7.40 -0.27
C ASN A 19 22.80 -8.63 0.57
N LEU A 20 21.95 -9.53 0.04
CA LEU A 20 21.51 -10.75 0.73
C LEU A 20 22.66 -11.77 1.05
N PRO A 21 23.73 -11.93 0.24
CA PRO A 21 24.81 -12.84 0.56
C PRO A 21 25.48 -12.57 1.91
N ALA A 22 25.37 -11.36 2.44
CA ALA A 22 25.93 -11.01 3.75
C ALA A 22 25.11 -11.54 4.95
N THR A 23 23.92 -12.13 4.71
CA THR A 23 23.02 -12.62 5.77
C THR A 23 23.13 -14.12 6.06
N VAL A 24 23.86 -14.86 5.23
CA VAL A 24 23.97 -16.31 5.42
C VAL A 24 24.80 -16.59 6.67
N PRO A 25 24.26 -17.36 7.67
CA PRO A 25 25.01 -17.70 8.86
C PRO A 25 26.34 -18.40 8.50
N ALA A 26 27.37 -18.10 9.25
CA ALA A 26 28.69 -18.73 9.08
C ALA A 26 28.54 -20.26 9.09
N GLY A 27 28.77 -20.91 7.96
CA GLY A 27 28.62 -22.37 7.78
C GLY A 27 27.69 -22.79 6.63
N HIS A 28 26.93 -21.90 6.04
CA HIS A 28 26.15 -22.18 4.83
C HIS A 28 26.77 -21.40 3.65
N ALA A 29 27.04 -22.09 2.55
CA ALA A 29 27.48 -21.42 1.33
C ALA A 29 26.37 -20.49 0.83
N ALA A 30 26.72 -19.25 0.55
CA ALA A 30 25.78 -18.31 -0.09
C ALA A 30 25.30 -18.92 -1.42
N PRO A 31 23.99 -18.86 -1.73
CA PRO A 31 23.50 -19.37 -3.00
C PRO A 31 24.21 -18.65 -4.16
N PRO A 32 24.56 -19.37 -5.25
CA PRO A 32 25.19 -18.76 -6.42
C PRO A 32 24.38 -17.58 -6.93
N ALA A 33 25.03 -16.52 -7.38
CA ALA A 33 24.37 -15.31 -7.91
C ALA A 33 23.32 -15.66 -8.99
N ALA A 34 23.60 -16.65 -9.84
CA ALA A 34 22.68 -17.14 -10.85
C ALA A 34 21.36 -17.69 -10.27
N VAL A 35 21.38 -18.30 -9.07
CA VAL A 35 20.17 -18.78 -8.39
C VAL A 35 19.36 -17.60 -7.87
N MET A 36 20.01 -16.58 -7.35
CA MET A 36 19.37 -15.36 -6.86
C MET A 36 18.71 -14.58 -8.00
N ASP A 37 19.41 -14.45 -9.14
CA ASP A 37 18.87 -13.83 -10.34
C ASP A 37 17.67 -14.62 -10.87
N GLY A 38 17.74 -15.94 -10.86
CA GLY A 38 16.64 -16.82 -11.24
C GLY A 38 15.41 -16.64 -10.35
N VAL A 39 15.58 -16.59 -9.04
CA VAL A 39 14.48 -16.32 -8.08
C VAL A 39 13.85 -14.96 -8.33
N MET A 40 14.67 -13.93 -8.62
CA MET A 40 14.17 -12.61 -8.97
C MET A 40 13.29 -12.62 -10.22
N VAL A 41 13.77 -13.22 -11.29
CA VAL A 41 13.03 -13.31 -12.55
C VAL A 41 11.69 -14.02 -12.33
N VAL A 42 11.69 -15.17 -11.63
CA VAL A 42 10.46 -15.90 -11.30
C VAL A 42 9.51 -15.04 -10.48
N MET A 43 10.01 -14.33 -9.48
CA MET A 43 9.19 -13.46 -8.62
C MET A 43 8.56 -12.32 -9.44
N PHE A 44 9.33 -11.65 -10.32
CA PHE A 44 8.79 -10.62 -11.21
C PHE A 44 7.76 -11.17 -12.19
N LEU A 45 7.97 -12.37 -12.74
CA LEU A 45 6.98 -13.02 -13.61
C LEU A 45 5.69 -13.31 -12.85
N VAL A 46 5.76 -13.87 -11.65
CA VAL A 46 4.59 -14.17 -10.82
C VAL A 46 3.83 -12.89 -10.47
N PHE A 47 4.52 -11.85 -9.99
CA PHE A 47 3.89 -10.56 -9.72
C PHE A 47 3.32 -9.91 -10.98
N GLY A 48 4.01 -9.98 -12.11
CA GLY A 48 3.53 -9.50 -13.41
C GLY A 48 2.24 -10.19 -13.85
N VAL A 49 2.17 -11.52 -13.71
CA VAL A 49 0.95 -12.28 -14.00
C VAL A 49 -0.19 -11.89 -13.06
N ILE A 50 0.04 -11.84 -11.76
CA ILE A 50 -1.02 -11.58 -10.77
C ILE A 50 -1.51 -10.14 -10.83
N PHE A 51 -0.62 -9.16 -10.93
CA PHE A 51 -0.98 -7.74 -10.80
C PHE A 51 -1.18 -6.99 -12.11
N VAL A 52 -0.74 -7.53 -13.24
CA VAL A 52 -0.89 -6.88 -14.55
C VAL A 52 -1.72 -7.74 -15.50
N ILE A 53 -1.30 -8.96 -15.74
CA ILE A 53 -1.94 -9.81 -16.77
C ILE A 53 -3.35 -10.21 -16.31
N MET A 54 -3.50 -10.74 -15.09
CA MET A 54 -4.80 -11.21 -14.60
C MET A 54 -5.84 -10.07 -14.53
N PRO A 55 -5.57 -8.88 -13.96
CA PRO A 55 -6.52 -7.78 -13.99
C PRO A 55 -6.81 -7.26 -15.41
N ALA A 56 -5.82 -7.25 -16.30
CA ALA A 56 -6.02 -6.85 -17.70
C ALA A 56 -6.94 -7.83 -18.43
N VAL A 57 -6.72 -9.14 -18.27
CA VAL A 57 -7.57 -10.18 -18.84
C VAL A 57 -9.00 -10.09 -18.30
N TRP A 58 -9.16 -9.92 -16.98
CA TRP A 58 -10.49 -9.75 -16.38
C TRP A 58 -11.19 -8.49 -16.89
N THR A 59 -10.47 -7.36 -16.94
CA THR A 59 -11.04 -6.11 -17.47
C THR A 59 -11.49 -6.28 -18.92
N TYR A 60 -10.67 -6.92 -19.76
CA TYR A 60 -11.01 -7.21 -21.14
C TYR A 60 -12.23 -8.15 -21.26
N PHE A 61 -12.23 -9.24 -20.47
CA PHE A 61 -13.32 -10.22 -20.49
C PHE A 61 -14.65 -9.61 -20.06
N TYR A 62 -14.67 -8.91 -18.92
CA TYR A 62 -15.90 -8.27 -18.40
C TYR A 62 -16.32 -7.01 -19.16
N SER A 63 -15.44 -6.43 -19.97
CA SER A 63 -15.79 -5.34 -20.90
C SER A 63 -16.52 -5.86 -22.14
N SER A 64 -16.48 -7.17 -22.41
CA SER A 64 -17.14 -7.79 -23.56
C SER A 64 -18.67 -7.66 -23.45
N ARG A 65 -19.29 -7.16 -24.53
CA ARG A 65 -20.74 -6.98 -24.60
C ARG A 65 -21.52 -8.28 -24.36
N HIS A 66 -20.98 -9.41 -24.85
CA HIS A 66 -21.63 -10.73 -24.70
C HIS A 66 -21.64 -11.17 -23.23
N VAL A 67 -20.53 -11.00 -22.51
CA VAL A 67 -20.42 -11.36 -21.09
C VAL A 67 -21.37 -10.49 -20.27
N LYS A 68 -21.38 -9.19 -20.54
CA LYS A 68 -22.28 -8.23 -19.85
C LYS A 68 -23.74 -8.61 -20.03
N LEU A 69 -24.19 -8.85 -21.27
CA LEU A 69 -25.56 -9.26 -21.57
C LEU A 69 -25.93 -10.60 -20.92
N THR A 70 -25.01 -11.56 -20.90
CA THR A 70 -25.26 -12.87 -20.26
C THR A 70 -25.40 -12.73 -18.74
N CYS A 71 -24.56 -11.90 -18.11
CA CYS A 71 -24.68 -11.62 -16.67
C CYS A 71 -25.99 -10.91 -16.32
N GLU A 72 -26.36 -9.88 -17.09
CA GLU A 72 -27.61 -9.12 -16.90
C GLU A 72 -28.86 -10.00 -17.10
N TRP A 73 -28.81 -10.94 -18.06
CA TRP A 73 -29.92 -11.87 -18.31
C TRP A 73 -30.07 -12.93 -17.20
N ARG A 74 -28.95 -13.39 -16.64
CA ARG A 74 -28.97 -14.47 -15.64
C ARG A 74 -29.25 -13.95 -14.21
N ASP A 75 -28.86 -12.73 -13.93
CA ASP A 75 -29.12 -12.07 -12.65
C ASP A 75 -29.62 -10.63 -12.89
N PRO A 76 -30.93 -10.46 -13.11
CA PRO A 76 -31.54 -9.16 -13.38
C PRO A 76 -31.67 -8.29 -12.12
N GLN A 77 -31.40 -8.82 -10.93
CA GLN A 77 -31.49 -8.04 -9.71
C GLN A 77 -30.22 -7.22 -9.47
N PRO A 78 -30.35 -5.88 -9.26
CA PRO A 78 -29.19 -5.05 -9.00
C PRO A 78 -28.52 -5.48 -7.70
N GLY A 79 -27.28 -5.97 -7.82
CA GLY A 79 -26.42 -6.35 -6.71
C GLY A 79 -26.00 -5.14 -5.86
N TRP A 80 -25.38 -5.40 -4.72
CA TRP A 80 -24.82 -4.35 -3.86
C TRP A 80 -23.70 -3.55 -4.57
N THR A 81 -23.00 -4.17 -5.53
CA THR A 81 -21.95 -3.54 -6.34
C THR A 81 -22.50 -2.52 -7.33
N ASP A 82 -23.73 -2.70 -7.79
CA ASP A 82 -24.36 -1.85 -8.82
C ASP A 82 -24.89 -0.53 -8.25
N ARG A 83 -25.01 -0.46 -6.92
CA ARG A 83 -25.47 0.73 -6.18
C ARG A 83 -24.44 1.86 -6.17
N CYS A 84 -23.17 1.56 -6.48
CA CYS A 84 -22.09 2.51 -6.41
C CYS A 84 -21.31 2.54 -7.73
N PRO A 85 -20.96 3.71 -8.29
CA PRO A 85 -20.11 3.80 -9.47
C PRO A 85 -18.81 3.04 -9.28
N LEU A 86 -18.40 2.27 -10.28
CA LEU A 86 -17.23 1.40 -10.21
C LEU A 86 -15.95 2.07 -9.67
N PRO A 87 -15.59 3.32 -10.07
CA PRO A 87 -14.41 3.97 -9.50
C PRO A 87 -14.53 4.25 -7.99
N VAL A 88 -15.73 4.60 -7.51
CA VAL A 88 -15.95 4.84 -6.07
C VAL A 88 -15.95 3.51 -5.32
N LEU A 89 -16.59 2.47 -5.88
CA LEU A 89 -16.60 1.12 -5.31
C LEU A 89 -15.17 0.55 -5.17
N ALA A 90 -14.33 0.75 -6.19
CA ALA A 90 -12.93 0.30 -6.13
C ALA A 90 -12.17 0.95 -4.96
N LEU A 91 -12.39 2.24 -4.71
CA LEU A 91 -11.80 2.93 -3.56
C LEU A 91 -12.35 2.40 -2.23
N CYS A 92 -13.66 2.16 -2.15
CA CYS A 92 -14.29 1.60 -0.95
C CYS A 92 -13.70 0.22 -0.62
N LEU A 93 -13.61 -0.66 -1.61
CA LEU A 93 -13.04 -2.00 -1.43
C LEU A 93 -11.57 -1.95 -1.03
N TRP A 94 -10.78 -1.07 -1.67
CA TRP A 94 -9.39 -0.86 -1.28
C TRP A 94 -9.25 -0.36 0.16
N ALA A 95 -10.08 0.62 0.56
CA ALA A 95 -10.09 1.11 1.93
C ALA A 95 -10.51 0.03 2.94
N TRP A 96 -11.51 -0.78 2.61
CA TRP A 96 -11.92 -1.92 3.42
C TRP A 96 -10.81 -2.96 3.59
N PHE A 97 -10.12 -3.29 2.51
CA PHE A 97 -9.01 -4.23 2.54
C PHE A 97 -7.82 -3.69 3.35
N SER A 98 -7.64 -2.36 3.38
CA SER A 98 -6.58 -1.73 4.18
C SER A 98 -6.80 -1.81 5.69
N VAL A 99 -8.05 -1.96 6.16
CA VAL A 99 -8.39 -2.02 7.59
C VAL A 99 -7.73 -3.21 8.31
N PRO A 100 -7.86 -4.46 7.84
CA PRO A 100 -7.14 -5.59 8.45
C PRO A 100 -5.63 -5.39 8.48
N MET A 101 -5.05 -4.82 7.41
CA MET A 101 -3.63 -4.52 7.36
C MET A 101 -3.22 -3.49 8.41
N MET A 102 -4.03 -2.45 8.63
CA MET A 102 -3.80 -1.48 9.70
C MET A 102 -3.87 -2.09 11.09
N LEU A 103 -4.79 -3.04 11.31
CA LEU A 103 -4.91 -3.75 12.59
C LEU A 103 -3.78 -4.74 12.84
N LEU A 104 -3.15 -5.26 11.78
CA LEU A 104 -1.98 -6.14 11.87
C LEU A 104 -0.67 -5.35 12.07
N MET A 105 -0.64 -4.05 11.70
CA MET A 105 0.58 -3.21 11.83
C MET A 105 1.16 -3.16 13.24
N PRO A 106 0.38 -3.00 14.32
CA PRO A 106 0.93 -3.04 15.67
C PRO A 106 1.66 -4.35 16.00
N ILE A 107 1.17 -5.48 15.48
CA ILE A 107 1.77 -6.80 15.70
C ILE A 107 3.04 -6.94 14.87
N ALA A 108 2.99 -6.63 13.57
CA ALA A 108 4.11 -6.76 12.65
C ALA A 108 5.22 -5.72 12.88
N GLY A 109 4.84 -4.51 13.32
CA GLY A 109 5.74 -3.37 13.55
C GLY A 109 6.11 -3.14 15.01
N HIS A 110 5.99 -4.15 15.88
CA HIS A 110 6.30 -4.04 17.32
C HIS A 110 5.66 -2.81 18.00
N CYS A 111 4.43 -2.47 17.59
CA CYS A 111 3.68 -1.32 18.12
C CYS A 111 4.38 0.02 17.93
N VAL A 112 5.01 0.27 16.78
CA VAL A 112 5.62 1.55 16.42
C VAL A 112 4.81 2.24 15.34
N ALA A 113 4.50 3.53 15.53
CA ALA A 113 3.76 4.33 14.56
C ALA A 113 4.36 5.73 14.40
N PRO A 114 4.53 6.25 13.17
CA PRO A 114 5.01 7.60 12.94
C PRO A 114 3.90 8.61 13.24
N PHE A 115 4.20 9.64 14.04
CA PHE A 115 3.25 10.68 14.43
C PHE A 115 3.92 12.04 14.60
N PHE A 116 3.70 12.94 13.67
CA PHE A 116 4.12 14.36 13.69
C PHE A 116 5.52 14.64 14.28
N GLY A 117 6.55 13.97 13.76
CA GLY A 117 7.94 14.19 14.16
C GLY A 117 8.43 13.30 15.31
N MET A 118 7.64 12.35 15.78
CA MET A 118 8.03 11.35 16.77
C MET A 118 7.50 9.97 16.39
N PHE A 119 8.06 8.94 17.03
CA PHE A 119 7.51 7.59 16.96
C PHE A 119 6.71 7.29 18.22
N LEU A 120 5.43 6.96 18.04
CA LEU A 120 4.61 6.40 19.11
C LEU A 120 4.99 4.93 19.29
N THR A 121 5.15 4.49 20.53
CA THR A 121 5.48 3.09 20.86
C THR A 121 4.47 2.51 21.84
N GLY A 122 4.26 1.18 21.79
CA GLY A 122 3.36 0.49 22.73
C GLY A 122 1.89 0.88 22.58
N VAL A 123 1.22 1.09 23.72
CA VAL A 123 -0.24 1.35 23.76
C VAL A 123 -0.66 2.57 22.95
N PRO A 124 0.02 3.73 22.97
CA PRO A 124 -0.33 4.87 22.13
C PRO A 124 -0.31 4.55 20.62
N ALA A 125 0.65 3.74 20.15
CA ALA A 125 0.70 3.33 18.76
C ALA A 125 -0.49 2.42 18.38
N VAL A 126 -0.86 1.49 19.24
CA VAL A 126 -2.04 0.63 19.05
C VAL A 126 -3.30 1.46 18.95
N LEU A 127 -3.50 2.40 19.87
CA LEU A 127 -4.65 3.30 19.85
C LEU A 127 -4.69 4.15 18.58
N PHE A 128 -3.55 4.64 18.11
CA PHE A 128 -3.44 5.38 16.87
C PHE A 128 -3.90 4.55 15.67
N TYR A 129 -3.42 3.31 15.53
CA TYR A 129 -3.87 2.41 14.45
C TYR A 129 -5.34 2.05 14.54
N LEU A 130 -5.89 1.87 15.75
CA LEU A 130 -7.32 1.65 15.96
C LEU A 130 -8.16 2.84 15.50
N VAL A 131 -7.77 4.06 15.86
CA VAL A 131 -8.44 5.28 15.42
C VAL A 131 -8.38 5.40 13.90
N LEU A 132 -7.24 5.15 13.29
CA LEU A 132 -7.11 5.14 11.82
C LEU A 132 -8.01 4.08 11.18
N ALA A 133 -8.06 2.87 11.72
CA ALA A 133 -8.93 1.80 11.20
C ALA A 133 -10.41 2.21 11.26
N VAL A 134 -10.86 2.80 12.37
CA VAL A 134 -12.23 3.32 12.50
C VAL A 134 -12.51 4.44 11.49
N LEU A 135 -11.58 5.39 11.32
CA LEU A 135 -11.70 6.46 10.32
C LEU A 135 -11.80 5.89 8.90
N TRP A 136 -11.00 4.87 8.56
CA TRP A 136 -11.04 4.21 7.26
C TRP A 136 -12.37 3.47 7.02
N VAL A 137 -12.90 2.77 8.02
CA VAL A 137 -14.23 2.12 7.95
C VAL A 137 -15.32 3.16 7.73
N CYS A 138 -15.34 4.24 8.53
CA CYS A 138 -16.32 5.32 8.41
C CYS A 138 -16.24 6.01 7.04
N ALA A 139 -15.04 6.35 6.58
CA ALA A 139 -14.83 6.97 5.29
C ALA A 139 -15.31 6.07 4.15
N SER A 140 -14.95 4.79 4.18
CA SER A 140 -15.36 3.81 3.18
C SER A 140 -16.87 3.62 3.13
N TRP A 141 -17.52 3.54 4.29
CA TRP A 141 -18.98 3.42 4.39
C TRP A 141 -19.70 4.65 3.83
N LEU A 142 -19.23 5.86 4.16
CA LEU A 142 -19.81 7.11 3.63
C LEU A 142 -19.56 7.24 2.13
N LEU A 143 -18.39 6.85 1.63
CA LEU A 143 -18.09 6.81 0.20
C LEU A 143 -19.00 5.84 -0.54
N TYR A 144 -19.25 4.65 0.02
CA TYR A 144 -20.17 3.67 -0.57
C TYR A 144 -21.60 4.22 -0.65
N ARG A 145 -22.02 5.03 0.32
CA ARG A 145 -23.32 5.74 0.31
C ARG A 145 -23.34 6.96 -0.62
N LEU A 146 -22.24 7.28 -1.29
CA LEU A 146 -22.06 8.48 -2.12
C LEU A 146 -22.28 9.79 -1.34
N ASP A 147 -22.08 9.77 -0.01
CA ASP A 147 -22.13 10.98 0.82
C ASP A 147 -20.85 11.81 0.62
N GLY A 148 -21.00 13.09 0.28
CA GLY A 148 -19.90 14.02 0.10
C GLY A 148 -19.00 14.17 1.34
N ARG A 149 -19.53 13.89 2.54
CA ARG A 149 -18.75 13.85 3.80
C ARG A 149 -17.69 12.76 3.77
N GLY A 150 -17.98 11.61 3.17
CA GLY A 150 -17.02 10.52 3.02
C GLY A 150 -15.83 10.92 2.15
N TRP A 151 -16.07 11.66 1.08
CA TRP A 151 -15.01 12.19 0.24
C TRP A 151 -14.09 13.17 0.99
N TRP A 152 -14.67 14.10 1.75
CA TRP A 152 -13.91 15.04 2.58
C TRP A 152 -13.13 14.33 3.69
N LEU A 153 -13.74 13.35 4.35
CA LEU A 153 -13.09 12.57 5.40
C LEU A 153 -11.87 11.82 4.85
N MET A 154 -12.00 11.16 3.68
CA MET A 154 -10.89 10.47 3.02
C MET A 154 -9.78 11.44 2.61
N LEU A 155 -10.14 12.59 2.05
CA LEU A 155 -9.17 13.62 1.66
C LEU A 155 -8.38 14.16 2.86
N ILE A 156 -9.08 14.52 3.93
CA ILE A 156 -8.44 15.04 5.15
C ILE A 156 -7.54 13.97 5.78
N ALA A 157 -8.03 12.75 5.91
CA ALA A 157 -7.24 11.63 6.45
C ALA A 157 -5.96 11.38 5.63
N LEU A 158 -6.05 11.43 4.29
CA LEU A 158 -4.90 11.31 3.41
C LEU A 158 -3.90 12.46 3.63
N LEU A 159 -4.36 13.70 3.62
CA LEU A 159 -3.49 14.87 3.75
C LEU A 159 -2.80 14.91 5.12
N VAL A 160 -3.56 14.69 6.20
CA VAL A 160 -3.04 14.67 7.56
C VAL A 160 -2.08 13.51 7.76
N GLY A 161 -2.44 12.31 7.30
CA GLY A 161 -1.57 11.13 7.39
C GLY A 161 -0.26 11.33 6.63
N THR A 162 -0.32 11.86 5.41
CA THR A 162 0.89 12.13 4.62
C THR A 162 1.74 13.22 5.25
N ALA A 163 1.14 14.31 5.71
CA ALA A 163 1.86 15.39 6.40
C ALA A 163 2.55 14.85 7.67
N SER A 164 1.84 14.07 8.47
CA SER A 164 2.40 13.43 9.67
C SER A 164 3.61 12.56 9.32
N THR A 165 3.48 11.72 8.30
CA THR A 165 4.57 10.81 7.85
C THR A 165 5.77 11.61 7.32
N LEU A 166 5.54 12.63 6.48
CA LEU A 166 6.61 13.48 5.95
C LEU A 166 7.35 14.22 7.06
N VAL A 167 6.62 14.83 8.03
CA VAL A 167 7.23 15.52 9.18
C VAL A 167 8.05 14.53 10.01
N THR A 168 7.53 13.33 10.25
CA THR A 168 8.25 12.32 11.04
C THR A 168 9.55 11.92 10.35
N PHE A 169 9.51 11.58 9.06
CA PHE A 169 10.71 11.14 8.35
C PHE A 169 11.66 12.29 7.94
N SER A 170 11.24 13.55 8.07
CA SER A 170 12.16 14.69 7.96
C SER A 170 12.93 14.96 9.25
N GLN A 171 12.40 14.57 10.41
CA GLN A 171 12.98 14.82 11.71
C GLN A 171 13.65 13.59 12.32
N CYS A 172 13.07 12.41 12.09
CA CYS A 172 13.53 11.15 12.65
C CYS A 172 14.10 10.25 11.55
N SER A 173 15.17 9.53 11.89
CA SER A 173 15.77 8.58 10.95
C SER A 173 14.92 7.30 10.85
N MET A 174 14.79 6.78 9.63
CA MET A 174 14.19 5.46 9.44
C MET A 174 14.91 4.34 10.19
N LEU A 175 16.23 4.48 10.38
CA LEU A 175 17.02 3.54 11.18
C LEU A 175 16.57 3.53 12.64
N GLU A 176 16.14 4.67 13.18
CA GLU A 176 15.59 4.76 14.52
C GLU A 176 14.28 3.98 14.63
N MET A 177 13.41 4.08 13.63
CA MET A 177 12.19 3.29 13.55
C MET A 177 12.48 1.78 13.60
N TYR A 178 13.46 1.29 12.82
CA TYR A 178 13.84 -0.13 12.83
C TYR A 178 14.42 -0.58 14.18
N ARG A 179 15.16 0.30 14.87
CA ARG A 179 15.65 0.01 16.25
C ARG A 179 14.49 -0.09 17.24
N LEU A 180 13.51 0.81 17.14
CA LEU A 180 12.31 0.75 18.00
C LEU A 180 11.43 -0.47 17.70
N MET A 181 11.55 -1.05 16.51
CA MET A 181 10.91 -2.31 16.11
C MET A 181 11.70 -3.55 16.54
N ASP A 182 12.75 -3.41 17.35
CA ASP A 182 13.63 -4.51 17.83
C ASP A 182 14.25 -5.36 16.71
N TYR A 183 14.55 -4.73 15.55
CA TYR A 183 15.27 -5.42 14.49
C TYR A 183 16.73 -5.71 14.92
N PRO A 184 17.27 -6.91 14.62
CA PRO A 184 18.66 -7.25 14.92
C PRO A 184 19.64 -6.26 14.27
N ASP A 185 20.70 -5.87 15.00
CA ASP A 185 21.70 -4.92 14.52
C ASP A 185 22.33 -5.33 13.17
N ALA A 186 22.52 -6.64 12.95
CA ALA A 186 22.99 -7.18 11.68
C ALA A 186 22.09 -6.84 10.49
N GLN A 187 20.76 -6.85 10.69
CA GLN A 187 19.79 -6.47 9.66
C GLN A 187 19.77 -4.94 9.45
N ILE A 188 19.90 -4.17 10.53
CA ILE A 188 19.98 -2.70 10.47
C ILE A 188 21.24 -2.27 9.69
N GLU A 189 22.40 -2.93 9.93
CA GLU A 189 23.61 -2.67 9.15
C GLU A 189 23.46 -3.00 7.67
N GLN A 190 22.75 -4.06 7.33
CA GLN A 190 22.49 -4.43 5.94
C GLN A 190 21.57 -3.41 5.25
N ILE A 191 20.50 -3.00 5.90
CA ILE A 191 19.59 -1.96 5.41
C ILE A 191 20.39 -0.67 5.18
N LYS A 192 21.32 -0.33 6.07
CA LYS A 192 22.21 0.81 5.91
C LYS A 192 23.16 0.64 4.73
N LYS A 193 23.80 -0.52 4.57
CA LYS A 193 24.70 -0.83 3.45
C LYS A 193 23.99 -0.88 2.09
N SER A 194 22.70 -1.21 2.06
CA SER A 194 21.92 -1.22 0.82
C SER A 194 21.71 0.18 0.21
N GLY A 195 22.00 1.26 0.96
CA GLY A 195 21.77 2.65 0.52
C GLY A 195 20.31 3.00 0.22
N LEU A 196 19.38 2.10 0.53
CA LEU A 196 17.94 2.30 0.28
C LEU A 196 17.36 3.41 1.14
N LEU A 197 17.94 3.60 2.33
CA LEU A 197 17.51 4.62 3.29
C LEU A 197 18.40 5.88 3.24
N GLU A 198 19.54 5.81 2.54
CA GLU A 198 20.43 6.95 2.33
C GLU A 198 19.96 7.72 1.09
N GLY A 199 19.06 8.66 1.28
CA GLY A 199 18.62 9.56 0.22
C GLY A 199 17.11 9.86 0.25
N ASN A 200 16.72 10.88 -0.48
CA ASN A 200 15.33 11.33 -0.60
C ASN A 200 14.45 10.40 -1.45
N GLY A 201 14.96 9.26 -1.92
CA GLY A 201 14.27 8.38 -2.87
C GLY A 201 12.92 7.88 -2.32
N LEU A 202 12.87 7.49 -1.05
CA LEU A 202 11.65 7.04 -0.40
C LEU A 202 10.62 8.17 -0.27
N ILE A 203 11.09 9.38 0.08
CA ILE A 203 10.23 10.57 0.17
C ILE A 203 9.62 10.89 -1.21
N TRP A 204 10.41 10.80 -2.28
CA TRP A 204 9.90 11.01 -3.64
C TRP A 204 8.86 9.97 -4.05
N ILE A 205 9.05 8.70 -3.67
CA ILE A 205 8.08 7.63 -3.92
C ILE A 205 6.77 7.90 -3.16
N MET A 206 6.85 8.30 -1.90
CA MET A 206 5.69 8.67 -1.08
C MET A 206 4.95 9.87 -1.66
N MET A 207 5.66 10.92 -2.05
CA MET A 207 5.09 12.12 -2.68
C MET A 207 4.39 11.80 -3.99
N PHE A 208 5.02 10.99 -4.84
CA PHE A 208 4.42 10.57 -6.10
C PHE A 208 3.15 9.75 -5.89
N SER A 209 3.20 8.77 -4.98
CA SER A 209 2.03 7.95 -4.62
C SER A 209 0.88 8.81 -4.10
N MET A 210 1.18 9.81 -3.28
CA MET A 210 0.19 10.78 -2.78
C MET A 210 -0.45 11.58 -3.92
N VAL A 211 0.35 12.09 -4.86
CA VAL A 211 -0.15 12.86 -6.01
C VAL A 211 -1.09 12.01 -6.86
N VAL A 212 -0.73 10.75 -7.14
CA VAL A 212 -1.57 9.82 -7.89
C VAL A 212 -2.88 9.56 -7.16
N PHE A 213 -2.84 9.33 -5.85
CA PHE A 213 -4.03 9.07 -5.05
C PHE A 213 -4.93 10.32 -4.93
N LEU A 214 -4.36 11.51 -4.76
CA LEU A 214 -5.07 12.78 -4.82
C LEU A 214 -5.75 12.99 -6.17
N GLY A 215 -5.04 12.74 -7.27
CA GLY A 215 -5.61 12.80 -8.61
C GLY A 215 -6.81 11.88 -8.76
N TYR A 216 -6.72 10.66 -8.20
CA TYR A 216 -7.84 9.73 -8.19
C TYR A 216 -9.03 10.22 -7.36
N LEU A 217 -8.79 10.77 -6.16
CA LEU A 217 -9.83 11.38 -5.33
C LEU A 217 -10.52 12.55 -6.02
N LEU A 218 -9.76 13.40 -6.71
CA LEU A 218 -10.33 14.50 -7.49
C LEU A 218 -11.16 13.98 -8.68
N PHE A 219 -10.70 12.94 -9.36
CA PHE A 219 -11.45 12.31 -10.45
C PHE A 219 -12.80 11.76 -10.00
N ILE A 220 -12.88 11.12 -8.83
CA ILE A 220 -14.13 10.56 -8.32
C ILE A 220 -15.07 11.62 -7.73
N LYS A 221 -14.59 12.84 -7.43
CA LYS A 221 -15.40 13.94 -6.86
C LYS A 221 -16.66 14.24 -7.66
N LYS A 222 -16.62 14.05 -8.97
CA LYS A 222 -17.78 14.26 -9.86
C LYS A 222 -19.00 13.41 -9.51
N TYR A 223 -18.80 12.25 -8.89
CA TYR A 223 -19.90 11.36 -8.51
C TYR A 223 -20.64 11.81 -7.24
N PHE A 224 -20.01 12.68 -6.42
CA PHE A 224 -20.57 13.23 -5.18
C PHE A 224 -21.25 14.61 -5.37
N ARG A 225 -21.14 15.23 -6.53
CA ARG A 225 -21.75 16.54 -6.82
C ARG A 225 -23.24 16.47 -7.14
N ARG A 226 -23.82 15.27 -7.25
CA ARG A 226 -25.22 15.07 -7.65
C ARG A 226 -26.15 14.75 -6.47
N THR A 227 -25.62 14.74 -5.26
CA THR A 227 -26.38 14.64 -4.01
C THR A 227 -26.30 15.97 -3.25
#